data_c353feb651803c377af8828da87efc36
#
_entry.id   c353feb651803c377af8828da87efc36
#
_cell.length_a   1.000
_cell.length_b   1.000
_cell.length_c   1.000
_cell.angle_alpha   90.00
_cell.angle_beta   90.00
_cell.angle_gamma   90.00
#
_symmetry.space_group_name_H-M   'P 1'
#
loop_
_entity.id
_entity.type
_entity.pdbx_description
1 polymer ?
#
loop_
_entity_poly.entity_id
_entity_poly.type
_entity_poly.pdbx_seq_one_letter_code
_entity_poly.pdbx_strand_id
1 'polypeptide(L)'
;ALPILTKGNGYYKARFSTAASPKELIAGNYMLRSIYKAKNTDHVIYTMESFEQYPDLHYATLDFKKSIRLTHGIDQQKDYLWGTAELVSWISLDGRKLEGVVYKPANFDPAKKYPMIVSFYERNSETLFNYRMPEPHRSTIDYHFYNSNGYIVFNPDIRYVDGYPGESCYNCLMPGVAMLIGK
;
A
#
# COMPACT_ATOMS: atom_id res chain seq x y z
N ALA A 1 -9.15 -15.63 -11.98
CA ALA A 1 -8.20 -14.54 -11.88
C ALA A 1 -8.75 -13.57 -10.85
N LEU A 2 -8.08 -13.45 -9.70
CA LEU A 2 -8.35 -12.34 -8.78
C LEU A 2 -8.00 -11.04 -9.50
N PRO A 3 -8.80 -9.99 -9.36
CA PRO A 3 -8.46 -8.73 -10.02
C PRO A 3 -7.12 -8.24 -9.49
N ILE A 4 -6.15 -8.15 -10.39
CA ILE A 4 -4.81 -7.57 -10.15
C ILE A 4 -4.89 -6.08 -9.75
N LEU A 5 -6.10 -5.53 -9.62
CA LEU A 5 -6.36 -4.12 -9.33
C LEU A 5 -6.25 -3.75 -7.86
N THR A 6 -6.21 -4.71 -6.95
CA THR A 6 -6.06 -4.42 -5.52
C THR A 6 -4.69 -4.91 -5.04
N LYS A 7 -3.89 -4.01 -4.49
CA LYS A 7 -2.58 -4.34 -3.89
C LYS A 7 -2.72 -4.92 -2.47
N GLY A 8 -3.95 -5.16 -2.02
CA GLY A 8 -4.23 -5.82 -0.76
C GLY A 8 -3.93 -7.32 -0.81
N ASN A 9 -3.82 -7.93 0.34
CA ASN A 9 -3.63 -9.36 0.47
C ASN A 9 -4.82 -10.07 1.13
N GLY A 10 -4.73 -11.39 1.24
CA GLY A 10 -5.75 -12.20 1.87
C GLY A 10 -5.25 -13.57 2.28
N TYR A 11 -6.06 -14.26 3.09
CA TYR A 11 -5.82 -15.65 3.46
C TYR A 11 -6.78 -16.58 2.72
N TYR A 12 -6.24 -17.69 2.26
CA TYR A 12 -6.93 -18.67 1.45
C TYR A 12 -6.71 -20.08 2.03
N LYS A 13 -7.71 -20.92 1.95
CA LYS A 13 -7.62 -22.33 2.31
C LYS A 13 -7.49 -23.19 1.06
N ALA A 14 -6.41 -23.96 0.97
CA ALA A 14 -6.18 -24.93 -0.10
C ALA A 14 -6.13 -26.36 0.46
N ARG A 15 -6.48 -27.35 -0.38
CA ARG A 15 -6.25 -28.78 -0.12
C ARG A 15 -5.17 -29.27 -1.09
N PHE A 16 -4.08 -29.81 -0.59
CA PHE A 16 -2.98 -30.32 -1.42
C PHE A 16 -3.34 -31.57 -2.24
N SER A 17 -4.40 -32.27 -1.85
CA SER A 17 -4.83 -33.52 -2.50
C SER A 17 -5.79 -33.33 -3.68
N THR A 18 -6.17 -32.11 -4.00
CA THR A 18 -7.15 -31.81 -5.06
C THR A 18 -6.68 -30.65 -5.92
N ALA A 19 -7.00 -30.70 -7.23
CA ALA A 19 -6.76 -29.61 -8.17
C ALA A 19 -7.75 -28.42 -8.00
N ALA A 20 -8.53 -28.40 -6.91
CA ALA A 20 -9.48 -27.33 -6.66
C ALA A 20 -8.79 -26.01 -6.34
N SER A 21 -9.34 -24.92 -6.85
CA SER A 21 -8.86 -23.56 -6.54
C SER A 21 -8.93 -23.28 -5.04
N PRO A 22 -7.95 -22.53 -4.49
CA PRO A 22 -7.99 -22.10 -3.09
C PRO A 22 -9.28 -21.33 -2.78
N LYS A 23 -9.90 -21.67 -1.66
CA LYS A 23 -11.08 -20.95 -1.17
C LYS A 23 -10.62 -19.69 -0.41
N GLU A 24 -11.12 -18.53 -0.80
CA GLU A 24 -10.91 -17.30 -0.07
C GLU A 24 -11.55 -17.38 1.33
N LEU A 25 -10.81 -16.97 2.35
CA LEU A 25 -11.27 -16.84 3.72
C LEU A 25 -11.50 -15.36 4.08
N ILE A 26 -10.54 -14.51 3.74
CA ILE A 26 -10.59 -13.06 3.91
C ILE A 26 -9.63 -12.40 2.92
N ALA A 27 -10.07 -11.40 2.18
CA ALA A 27 -9.25 -10.55 1.32
C ALA A 27 -9.90 -9.18 1.15
N GLY A 28 -9.11 -8.13 0.88
CA GLY A 28 -9.63 -6.78 0.68
C GLY A 28 -8.55 -5.73 0.46
N ASN A 29 -8.94 -4.47 0.53
CA ASN A 29 -8.09 -3.29 0.36
C ASN A 29 -7.32 -2.95 1.65
N TYR A 30 -6.57 -3.90 2.15
CA TYR A 30 -5.76 -3.82 3.36
C TYR A 30 -4.62 -4.83 3.30
N MET A 31 -3.69 -4.72 4.25
CA MET A 31 -2.67 -5.72 4.51
C MET A 31 -2.99 -6.49 5.79
N LEU A 32 -3.03 -7.81 5.68
CA LEU A 32 -3.10 -8.72 6.81
C LEU A 32 -1.70 -9.24 7.11
N ARG A 33 -1.27 -9.08 8.35
CA ARG A 33 0.08 -9.48 8.78
C ARG A 33 0.04 -10.27 10.08
N SER A 34 1.17 -10.87 10.42
CA SER A 34 1.41 -11.45 11.76
C SER A 34 0.33 -12.44 12.19
N ILE A 35 -0.11 -13.31 11.27
CA ILE A 35 -1.10 -14.34 11.62
C ILE A 35 -0.47 -15.42 12.49
N TYR A 36 -1.08 -15.65 13.65
CA TYR A 36 -0.69 -16.72 14.57
C TYR A 36 -1.91 -17.57 14.92
N LYS A 37 -1.81 -18.88 14.62
CA LYS A 37 -2.84 -19.85 14.99
C LYS A 37 -2.58 -20.35 16.41
N ALA A 38 -3.63 -20.44 17.21
CA ALA A 38 -3.60 -21.07 18.52
C ALA A 38 -3.26 -22.57 18.39
N LYS A 39 -2.47 -23.10 19.33
CA LYS A 39 -1.98 -24.47 19.29
C LYS A 39 -3.11 -25.51 19.35
N ASN A 40 -4.09 -25.30 20.22
CA ASN A 40 -5.08 -26.29 20.57
C ASN A 40 -6.51 -25.93 20.16
N THR A 41 -6.70 -24.85 19.42
CA THR A 41 -8.02 -24.39 18.96
C THR A 41 -7.98 -23.84 17.54
N ASP A 42 -9.12 -23.75 16.88
CA ASP A 42 -9.24 -23.16 15.55
C ASP A 42 -9.48 -21.64 15.63
N HIS A 43 -8.57 -20.98 16.33
CA HIS A 43 -8.56 -19.52 16.45
C HIS A 43 -7.22 -18.94 16.02
N VAL A 44 -7.27 -17.72 15.52
CA VAL A 44 -6.11 -16.97 15.05
C VAL A 44 -6.12 -15.55 15.62
N ILE A 45 -4.94 -14.98 15.79
CA ILE A 45 -4.74 -13.53 15.92
C ILE A 45 -3.96 -13.04 14.71
N TYR A 46 -4.22 -11.82 14.27
CA TYR A 46 -3.56 -11.19 13.14
C TYR A 46 -3.65 -9.69 13.24
N THR A 47 -2.81 -8.96 12.49
CA THR A 47 -2.95 -7.51 12.35
C THR A 47 -3.58 -7.19 10.99
N MET A 48 -4.37 -6.12 10.96
CA MET A 48 -4.96 -5.54 9.75
C MET A 48 -4.58 -4.07 9.70
N GLU A 49 -4.03 -3.66 8.56
CA GLU A 49 -3.53 -2.31 8.35
C GLU A 49 -3.84 -1.78 6.96
N SER A 50 -3.84 -0.46 6.80
CA SER A 50 -3.69 0.24 5.53
C SER A 50 -2.87 1.50 5.75
N PHE A 51 -2.60 2.27 4.68
CA PHE A 51 -1.94 3.56 4.87
C PHE A 51 -2.70 4.48 5.84
N GLU A 52 -4.04 4.41 5.81
CA GLU A 52 -4.95 5.23 6.62
C GLU A 52 -5.39 4.55 7.92
N GLN A 53 -5.03 3.30 8.13
CA GLN A 53 -5.46 2.50 9.27
C GLN A 53 -4.28 1.90 10.02
N TYR A 54 -4.16 2.25 11.29
CA TYR A 54 -3.17 1.66 12.21
C TYR A 54 -3.29 0.12 12.24
N PRO A 55 -2.17 -0.63 12.34
CA PRO A 55 -2.17 -2.09 12.39
C PRO A 55 -2.76 -2.63 13.70
N ASP A 56 -4.07 -2.56 13.83
CA ASP A 56 -4.77 -3.08 14.98
C ASP A 56 -4.77 -4.61 15.01
N LEU A 57 -4.69 -5.16 16.23
CA LEU A 57 -4.76 -6.59 16.49
C LEU A 57 -6.21 -7.08 16.41
N HIS A 58 -6.40 -8.16 15.71
CA HIS A 58 -7.68 -8.85 15.53
C HIS A 58 -7.59 -10.30 16.03
N TYR A 59 -8.72 -10.80 16.52
CA TYR A 59 -8.94 -12.20 16.82
C TYR A 59 -10.03 -12.74 15.90
N ALA A 60 -9.86 -13.96 15.39
CA ALA A 60 -10.87 -14.60 14.55
C ALA A 60 -10.91 -16.13 14.74
N THR A 61 -12.02 -16.74 14.31
CA THR A 61 -12.04 -18.18 13.98
C THR A 61 -11.18 -18.43 12.75
N LEU A 62 -10.63 -19.65 12.61
CA LEU A 62 -9.72 -20.00 11.49
C LEU A 62 -10.37 -19.87 10.11
N ASP A 63 -11.70 -19.90 10.02
CA ASP A 63 -12.45 -19.66 8.80
C ASP A 63 -12.84 -18.19 8.58
N PHE A 64 -12.39 -17.29 9.46
CA PHE A 64 -12.65 -15.84 9.47
C PHE A 64 -14.13 -15.41 9.46
N LYS A 65 -15.07 -16.33 9.77
CA LYS A 65 -16.49 -15.98 9.84
C LYS A 65 -16.85 -15.13 11.07
N LYS A 66 -16.05 -15.25 12.13
CA LYS A 66 -16.17 -14.43 13.33
C LYS A 66 -14.82 -13.74 13.54
N SER A 67 -14.82 -12.42 13.49
CA SER A 67 -13.63 -11.60 13.74
C SER A 67 -14.01 -10.42 14.63
N ILE A 68 -13.15 -10.12 15.59
CA ILE A 68 -13.26 -8.95 16.46
C ILE A 68 -11.93 -8.22 16.51
N ARG A 69 -11.96 -6.90 16.50
CA ARG A 69 -10.80 -6.06 16.74
C ARG A 69 -10.52 -6.01 18.25
N LEU A 70 -9.28 -6.25 18.64
CA LEU A 70 -8.83 -6.30 20.04
C LEU A 70 -8.18 -4.99 20.49
N THR A 71 -7.51 -4.27 19.58
CA THR A 71 -6.86 -2.99 19.89
C THR A 71 -7.49 -1.85 19.08
N HIS A 72 -7.28 -0.63 19.52
CA HIS A 72 -7.88 0.58 18.95
C HIS A 72 -6.83 1.68 18.76
N GLY A 73 -5.66 1.31 18.23
CA GLY A 73 -4.56 2.25 17.97
C GLY A 73 -4.94 3.35 16.98
N ILE A 74 -5.85 3.08 16.06
CA ILE A 74 -6.39 4.07 15.12
C ILE A 74 -7.02 5.29 15.82
N ASP A 75 -7.49 5.16 17.03
CA ASP A 75 -8.10 6.27 17.74
C ASP A 75 -7.09 7.41 18.01
N GLN A 76 -5.81 7.09 18.07
CA GLN A 76 -4.73 8.08 18.23
C GLN A 76 -4.45 8.86 16.92
N GLN A 77 -4.81 8.33 15.76
CA GLN A 77 -4.63 9.01 14.47
C GLN A 77 -5.60 10.16 14.26
N LYS A 78 -6.75 10.15 14.93
CA LYS A 78 -7.82 11.14 14.73
C LYS A 78 -7.39 12.57 15.04
N ASP A 79 -6.35 12.75 15.86
CA ASP A 79 -5.84 14.05 16.27
C ASP A 79 -4.81 14.62 15.24
N TYR A 80 -4.52 13.89 14.17
CA TYR A 80 -3.52 14.26 13.17
C TYR A 80 -4.11 14.38 11.76
N LEU A 81 -3.52 15.25 10.94
CA LEU A 81 -3.82 15.38 9.51
C LEU A 81 -3.21 14.20 8.75
N TRP A 82 -3.90 13.08 8.77
CA TRP A 82 -3.47 11.86 8.09
C TRP A 82 -3.84 11.93 6.61
N GLY A 83 -2.86 11.79 5.71
CA GLY A 83 -3.09 11.83 4.28
C GLY A 83 -3.78 10.56 3.75
N THR A 84 -3.98 10.51 2.44
CA THR A 84 -4.54 9.36 1.72
C THR A 84 -3.52 8.76 0.75
N ALA A 85 -3.69 7.49 0.37
CA ALA A 85 -2.88 6.80 -0.62
C ALA A 85 -3.74 6.34 -1.80
N GLU A 86 -3.31 6.62 -3.03
CA GLU A 86 -4.02 6.29 -4.27
C GLU A 86 -3.09 5.57 -5.25
N LEU A 87 -3.57 4.48 -5.85
CA LEU A 87 -2.88 3.79 -6.94
C LEU A 87 -3.11 4.54 -8.25
N VAL A 88 -2.03 4.87 -8.94
CA VAL A 88 -2.07 5.45 -10.28
C VAL A 88 -1.34 4.56 -11.29
N SER A 89 -1.68 4.69 -12.58
CA SER A 89 -1.02 3.94 -13.64
C SER A 89 -0.75 4.81 -14.86
N TRP A 90 0.33 4.50 -15.57
CA TRP A 90 0.75 5.19 -16.80
C TRP A 90 1.50 4.23 -17.72
N ILE A 91 1.89 4.72 -18.87
CA ILE A 91 2.77 4.01 -19.82
C ILE A 91 4.15 4.67 -19.79
N SER A 92 5.20 3.88 -19.60
CA SER A 92 6.60 4.34 -19.68
C SER A 92 7.00 4.73 -21.09
N LEU A 93 8.14 5.39 -21.28
CA LEU A 93 8.64 5.76 -22.62
C LEU A 93 8.95 4.54 -23.50
N ASP A 94 9.27 3.41 -22.90
CA ASP A 94 9.50 2.14 -23.59
C ASP A 94 8.22 1.27 -23.72
N GLY A 95 7.02 1.86 -23.51
CA GLY A 95 5.71 1.25 -23.77
C GLY A 95 5.19 0.27 -22.72
N ARG A 96 5.80 0.20 -21.54
CA ARG A 96 5.36 -0.70 -20.45
C ARG A 96 4.29 -0.03 -19.60
N LYS A 97 3.25 -0.79 -19.22
CA LYS A 97 2.31 -0.34 -18.20
C LYS A 97 2.97 -0.40 -16.83
N LEU A 98 3.00 0.73 -16.15
CA LEU A 98 3.53 0.90 -14.80
C LEU A 98 2.44 1.37 -13.84
N GLU A 99 2.73 1.20 -12.56
CA GLU A 99 1.89 1.64 -11.45
C GLU A 99 2.75 2.35 -10.40
N GLY A 100 2.10 3.12 -9.56
CA GLY A 100 2.75 3.80 -8.44
C GLY A 100 1.71 4.28 -7.45
N VAL A 101 2.17 4.73 -6.30
CA VAL A 101 1.32 5.27 -5.24
C VAL A 101 1.51 6.78 -5.15
N VAL A 102 0.42 7.50 -5.12
CA VAL A 102 0.38 8.92 -4.81
C VAL A 102 -0.17 9.11 -3.41
N TYR A 103 0.62 9.70 -2.55
CA TYR A 103 0.21 10.08 -1.20
C TYR A 103 -0.15 11.55 -1.19
N LYS A 104 -1.37 11.86 -0.73
CA LYS A 104 -1.96 13.20 -0.76
C LYS A 104 -2.21 13.73 0.65
N PRO A 105 -2.13 15.06 0.86
CA PRO A 105 -2.56 15.69 2.11
C PRO A 105 -4.00 15.32 2.49
N ALA A 106 -4.32 15.31 3.79
CA ALA A 106 -5.69 15.05 4.29
C ALA A 106 -6.72 16.06 3.75
N ASN A 107 -6.27 17.30 3.51
CA ASN A 107 -7.09 18.40 2.99
C ASN A 107 -6.79 18.69 1.51
N PHE A 108 -6.48 17.64 0.73
CA PHE A 108 -6.17 17.77 -0.70
C PHE A 108 -7.36 18.37 -1.45
N ASP A 109 -7.07 19.44 -2.20
CA ASP A 109 -8.03 20.14 -3.07
C ASP A 109 -7.54 20.04 -4.52
N PRO A 110 -8.24 19.35 -5.41
CA PRO A 110 -7.80 19.17 -6.80
C PRO A 110 -7.73 20.47 -7.62
N ALA A 111 -8.32 21.57 -7.12
CA ALA A 111 -8.20 22.88 -7.76
C ALA A 111 -6.91 23.61 -7.43
N LYS A 112 -6.10 23.10 -6.48
CA LYS A 112 -4.84 23.70 -6.04
C LYS A 112 -3.63 23.00 -6.62
N LYS A 113 -2.53 23.72 -6.74
CA LYS A 113 -1.23 23.15 -7.07
C LYS A 113 -0.46 22.84 -5.79
N TYR A 114 0.19 21.67 -5.79
CA TYR A 114 0.98 21.19 -4.68
C TYR A 114 2.41 20.90 -5.13
N PRO A 115 3.43 21.21 -4.31
CA PRO A 115 4.75 20.69 -4.55
C PRO A 115 4.75 19.17 -4.42
N MET A 116 5.49 18.49 -5.29
CA MET A 116 5.55 17.03 -5.31
C MET A 116 6.98 16.53 -5.10
N ILE A 117 7.14 15.60 -4.17
CA ILE A 117 8.38 14.85 -3.97
C ILE A 117 8.22 13.49 -4.62
N VAL A 118 9.20 13.09 -5.43
CA VAL A 118 9.25 11.75 -6.02
C VAL A 118 10.25 10.92 -5.23
N SER A 119 9.73 9.88 -4.55
CA SER A 119 10.52 8.91 -3.79
C SER A 119 10.43 7.57 -4.47
N PHE A 120 11.52 7.02 -4.94
CA PHE A 120 11.51 5.78 -5.71
C PHE A 120 12.68 4.86 -5.34
N TYR A 121 12.49 3.58 -5.59
CA TYR A 121 13.54 2.57 -5.52
C TYR A 121 13.34 1.54 -6.63
N GLU A 122 12.40 0.62 -6.49
CA GLU A 122 12.08 -0.40 -7.48
C GLU A 122 10.57 -0.56 -7.64
N ARG A 123 9.95 -1.56 -6.97
CA ARG A 123 8.51 -1.87 -7.07
C ARG A 123 7.78 -1.39 -5.81
N ASN A 124 7.21 -0.23 -5.90
CA ASN A 124 6.60 0.44 -4.75
C ASN A 124 5.07 0.39 -4.73
N SER A 125 4.42 0.12 -5.87
CA SER A 125 2.96 0.05 -5.95
C SER A 125 2.37 -1.05 -5.04
N GLU A 126 3.14 -2.09 -4.76
CA GLU A 126 2.76 -3.18 -3.85
C GLU A 126 2.62 -2.73 -2.38
N THR A 127 3.11 -1.53 -2.06
CA THR A 127 3.05 -0.97 -0.70
C THR A 127 1.85 -0.07 -0.45
N LEU A 128 0.88 -0.01 -1.37
CA LEU A 128 -0.30 0.87 -1.30
C LEU A 128 -1.02 0.81 0.06
N PHE A 129 -1.19 -0.38 0.59
CA PHE A 129 -1.89 -0.60 1.86
C PHE A 129 -0.96 -0.81 3.06
N ASN A 130 0.34 -0.55 2.91
CA ASN A 130 1.24 -0.62 4.06
C ASN A 130 1.03 0.58 4.96
N TYR A 131 0.81 0.33 6.24
CA TYR A 131 0.91 1.37 7.25
C TYR A 131 2.35 1.89 7.31
N ARG A 132 2.50 3.19 7.39
CA ARG A 132 3.80 3.85 7.57
C ARG A 132 3.81 4.57 8.91
N MET A 133 4.67 4.15 9.81
CA MET A 133 4.85 4.85 11.07
C MET A 133 5.45 6.24 10.80
N PRO A 134 4.86 7.32 11.33
CA PRO A 134 5.48 8.64 11.28
C PRO A 134 6.71 8.63 12.19
N GLU A 135 7.89 8.61 11.59
CA GLU A 135 9.15 8.60 12.33
C GLU A 135 10.28 9.23 11.50
N PRO A 136 11.28 9.86 12.13
CA PRO A 136 12.46 10.32 11.43
C PRO A 136 13.22 9.15 10.80
N HIS A 137 13.51 9.24 9.50
CA HIS A 137 14.31 8.27 8.78
C HIS A 137 15.68 8.80 8.40
N ARG A 138 16.67 7.92 8.44
CA ARG A 138 18.05 8.28 8.09
C ARG A 138 18.24 8.49 6.58
N SER A 139 17.58 7.66 5.75
CA SER A 139 17.86 7.56 4.31
C SER A 139 16.60 7.59 3.44
N THR A 140 15.44 7.74 4.03
CA THR A 140 14.16 7.86 3.33
C THR A 140 13.38 9.04 3.88
N ILE A 141 12.40 9.51 3.10
CA ILE A 141 11.52 10.61 3.56
C ILE A 141 10.38 10.04 4.42
N ASP A 142 9.93 10.82 5.38
CA ASP A 142 8.68 10.56 6.11
C ASP A 142 7.51 11.12 5.29
N TYR A 143 6.65 10.23 4.78
CA TYR A 143 5.53 10.61 3.93
C TYR A 143 4.48 11.44 4.68
N HIS A 144 4.22 11.12 5.94
CA HIS A 144 3.24 11.86 6.76
C HIS A 144 3.73 13.27 7.07
N PHE A 145 5.03 13.45 7.34
CA PHE A 145 5.60 14.76 7.55
C PHE A 145 5.40 15.65 6.32
N TYR A 146 5.74 15.16 5.12
CA TYR A 146 5.57 15.95 3.90
C TYR A 146 4.11 16.16 3.53
N ASN A 147 3.24 15.14 3.64
CA ASN A 147 1.82 15.30 3.37
C ASN A 147 1.16 16.31 4.31
N SER A 148 1.46 16.28 5.63
CA SER A 148 0.92 17.24 6.60
C SER A 148 1.40 18.68 6.35
N ASN A 149 2.52 18.85 5.66
CA ASN A 149 3.06 20.14 5.22
C ASN A 149 2.63 20.53 3.79
N GLY A 150 1.63 19.86 3.22
CA GLY A 150 1.04 20.24 1.94
C GLY A 150 1.82 19.77 0.71
N TYR A 151 2.65 18.74 0.84
CA TYR A 151 3.32 18.11 -0.30
C TYR A 151 2.56 16.87 -0.75
N ILE A 152 2.57 16.62 -2.05
CA ILE A 152 2.27 15.29 -2.60
C ILE A 152 3.56 14.46 -2.58
N VAL A 153 3.48 13.19 -2.20
CA VAL A 153 4.57 12.24 -2.39
C VAL A 153 4.18 11.23 -3.46
N PHE A 154 4.97 11.13 -4.51
CA PHE A 154 4.78 10.16 -5.58
C PHE A 154 5.82 9.05 -5.48
N ASN A 155 5.37 7.81 -5.43
CA ASN A 155 6.22 6.63 -5.29
C ASN A 155 5.96 5.68 -6.47
N PRO A 156 6.65 5.88 -7.63
CA PRO A 156 6.48 5.09 -8.85
C PRO A 156 7.19 3.74 -8.79
N ASP A 157 6.67 2.77 -9.56
CA ASP A 157 7.42 1.58 -9.91
C ASP A 157 8.47 1.89 -10.97
N ILE A 158 9.67 1.37 -10.77
CA ILE A 158 10.76 1.40 -11.75
C ILE A 158 11.06 -0.03 -12.21
N ARG A 159 11.18 -0.21 -13.51
CA ARG A 159 11.58 -1.47 -14.15
C ARG A 159 12.99 -1.32 -14.70
N TYR A 160 13.95 -1.80 -13.96
CA TYR A 160 15.36 -1.69 -14.33
C TYR A 160 15.73 -2.69 -15.44
N VAL A 161 16.62 -2.23 -16.32
CA VAL A 161 17.36 -3.05 -17.28
C VAL A 161 18.80 -3.12 -16.78
N ASP A 162 19.36 -4.32 -16.74
CA ASP A 162 20.72 -4.54 -16.25
C ASP A 162 21.73 -3.72 -17.04
N GLY A 163 22.59 -3.01 -16.32
CA GLY A 163 23.58 -2.11 -16.88
C GLY A 163 23.08 -0.68 -17.21
N TYR A 164 21.76 -0.44 -17.22
CA TYR A 164 21.16 0.85 -17.60
C TYR A 164 20.21 1.42 -16.54
N PRO A 165 20.63 1.57 -15.26
CA PRO A 165 19.72 1.97 -14.20
C PRO A 165 19.21 3.41 -14.38
N GLY A 166 20.03 4.35 -14.81
CA GLY A 166 19.64 5.74 -15.01
C GLY A 166 18.62 5.92 -16.12
N GLU A 167 18.85 5.30 -17.29
CA GLU A 167 17.92 5.34 -18.40
C GLU A 167 16.58 4.65 -18.05
N SER A 168 16.64 3.49 -17.39
CA SER A 168 15.45 2.78 -16.92
C SER A 168 14.62 3.63 -15.98
N CYS A 169 15.27 4.30 -15.02
CA CYS A 169 14.62 5.21 -14.11
C CYS A 169 13.92 6.35 -14.87
N TYR A 170 14.62 7.03 -15.76
CA TYR A 170 14.09 8.13 -16.56
C TYR A 170 12.87 7.70 -17.38
N ASN A 171 12.99 6.58 -18.10
CA ASN A 171 11.92 6.03 -18.96
C ASN A 171 10.65 5.66 -18.16
N CYS A 172 10.82 5.17 -16.95
CA CYS A 172 9.69 4.81 -16.09
C CYS A 172 9.06 6.01 -15.40
N LEU A 173 9.88 6.89 -14.82
CA LEU A 173 9.46 7.95 -13.91
C LEU A 173 8.85 9.14 -14.64
N MET A 174 9.51 9.65 -15.70
CA MET A 174 9.14 10.93 -16.31
C MET A 174 7.71 10.97 -16.86
N PRO A 175 7.19 9.93 -17.55
CA PRO A 175 5.80 9.93 -17.98
C PRO A 175 4.80 9.95 -16.82
N GLY A 176 5.12 9.28 -15.70
CA GLY A 176 4.29 9.30 -14.49
C GLY A 176 4.23 10.69 -13.85
N VAL A 177 5.37 11.37 -13.78
CA VAL A 177 5.45 12.76 -13.30
C VAL A 177 4.64 13.69 -14.23
N ALA A 178 4.83 13.60 -15.56
CA ALA A 178 4.10 14.40 -16.53
C ALA A 178 2.57 14.20 -16.44
N MET A 179 2.13 12.94 -16.26
CA MET A 179 0.72 12.61 -16.06
C MET A 179 0.14 13.31 -14.82
N LEU A 180 0.89 13.34 -13.71
CA LEU A 180 0.43 13.96 -12.47
C LEU A 180 0.43 15.49 -12.53
N ILE A 181 1.35 16.11 -13.27
CA ILE A 181 1.38 17.57 -13.50
C ILE A 181 0.25 18.01 -14.42
N GLY A 182 -0.19 17.15 -15.35
CA GLY A 182 -1.25 17.46 -16.31
C GLY A 182 -2.68 17.26 -15.78
N LYS A 183 -2.84 16.76 -14.57
CA LYS A 183 -4.12 16.61 -13.87
C LYS A 183 -4.40 17.80 -12.97
#